data_144b3f2f43fd6486a9196b23f7db27a4
#
_entry.id   144b3f2f43fd6486a9196b23f7db27a4
#
_cell.length_a   1.000
_cell.length_b   1.000
_cell.length_c   1.000
_cell.angle_alpha   90.00
_cell.angle_beta   90.00
_cell.angle_gamma   90.00
#
_symmetry.space_group_name_H-M   'P 1'
#
loop_
_entity.id
_entity.type
_entity.pdbx_description
1 polymer ?
#
loop_
_entity_poly.entity_id
_entity_poly.type
_entity_poly.pdbx_seq_one_letter_code
_entity_poly.pdbx_strand_id
1 'polypeptide(L)'
;MVRATHTRRELIGRLGAGSAAAIGVAVAGCMGGDDGGGGGDGNTVTMGTREFQPSSLTVETGATVTWENDSTVGHTVTAYDDGIPEGAAYFASGGFDSEEDARNGFTSGGLIESDQSFEHTFETAGTYEYFCIPHEGQGMTGTITVESSSE
;
A
#
# COMPACT_ATOMS: atom_id res chain seq x y z
N MET A 1 -30.63 -24.09 -38.53
CA MET A 1 -30.86 -23.31 -37.34
C MET A 1 -31.09 -24.17 -36.13
N VAL A 2 -31.78 -25.19 -36.30
CA VAL A 2 -32.02 -26.05 -35.16
C VAL A 2 -30.73 -26.64 -34.64
N ARG A 3 -29.81 -26.89 -35.50
CA ARG A 3 -28.59 -27.49 -35.03
C ARG A 3 -27.84 -26.62 -34.06
N ALA A 4 -27.89 -25.38 -34.30
CA ALA A 4 -27.15 -24.49 -33.41
C ALA A 4 -27.67 -24.55 -31.98
N THR A 5 -28.94 -24.74 -31.89
CA THR A 5 -29.52 -24.75 -30.58
C THR A 5 -29.05 -25.93 -29.75
N HIS A 6 -28.97 -27.04 -30.40
CA HIS A 6 -28.55 -28.22 -29.67
C HIS A 6 -27.12 -28.05 -29.17
N THR A 7 -26.33 -27.53 -30.04
CA THR A 7 -24.92 -27.38 -29.66
C THR A 7 -24.78 -26.53 -28.42
N ARG A 8 -25.56 -25.51 -28.37
CA ARG A 8 -25.41 -24.62 -27.23
C ARG A 8 -25.76 -25.31 -25.92
N ARG A 9 -26.81 -26.09 -25.97
CA ARG A 9 -27.18 -26.74 -24.76
C ARG A 9 -26.10 -27.66 -24.26
N GLU A 10 -25.54 -28.37 -25.14
CA GLU A 10 -24.53 -29.32 -24.74
C GLU A 10 -23.34 -28.58 -24.11
N LEU A 11 -22.97 -27.50 -24.73
CA LEU A 11 -21.86 -26.77 -24.20
C LEU A 11 -22.11 -26.26 -22.80
N ILE A 12 -23.28 -25.76 -22.60
CA ILE A 12 -23.61 -25.22 -21.32
C ILE A 12 -23.53 -26.28 -20.24
N GLY A 13 -24.06 -27.41 -20.52
CA GLY A 13 -24.03 -28.46 -19.54
C GLY A 13 -22.62 -28.83 -19.13
N ARG A 14 -21.79 -28.95 -20.12
CA ARG A 14 -20.44 -29.35 -19.77
C ARG A 14 -19.72 -28.30 -18.98
N LEU A 15 -19.92 -27.07 -19.40
CA LEU A 15 -19.24 -26.03 -18.68
C LEU A 15 -19.67 -25.98 -17.22
N GLY A 16 -20.92 -26.20 -17.00
CA GLY A 16 -21.36 -26.15 -15.64
C GLY A 16 -20.67 -27.15 -14.77
N ALA A 17 -20.52 -28.33 -15.28
CA ALA A 17 -19.91 -29.35 -14.47
C ALA A 17 -18.46 -29.00 -14.20
N GLY A 18 -17.80 -28.56 -15.21
CA GLY A 18 -16.42 -28.28 -15.02
C GLY A 18 -16.20 -27.12 -14.09
N SER A 19 -17.07 -26.18 -14.20
CA SER A 19 -16.83 -25.02 -13.37
C SER A 19 -16.88 -25.34 -11.91
N ALA A 20 -17.80 -26.15 -11.55
CA ALA A 20 -17.92 -26.42 -10.14
C ALA A 20 -16.62 -26.94 -9.55
N ALA A 21 -16.04 -27.81 -10.27
CA ALA A 21 -14.83 -28.39 -9.72
C ALA A 21 -13.74 -27.35 -9.55
N ALA A 22 -13.60 -26.56 -10.53
CA ALA A 22 -12.52 -25.61 -10.48
C ALA A 22 -12.68 -24.66 -9.34
N ILE A 23 -13.86 -24.30 -9.09
CA ILE A 23 -14.02 -23.33 -8.07
C ILE A 23 -13.48 -23.72 -6.77
N GLY A 24 -13.74 -24.91 -6.40
CA GLY A 24 -13.31 -25.30 -5.10
C GLY A 24 -11.85 -25.12 -4.90
N VAL A 25 -11.14 -25.43 -5.90
CA VAL A 25 -9.71 -25.33 -5.73
C VAL A 25 -9.27 -23.93 -5.55
N ALA A 26 -9.81 -23.10 -6.35
CA ALA A 26 -9.34 -21.75 -6.30
C ALA A 26 -9.54 -21.16 -4.92
N VAL A 27 -10.59 -21.51 -4.33
CA VAL A 27 -10.84 -20.92 -3.06
C VAL A 27 -9.74 -21.21 -2.09
N ALA A 28 -9.32 -22.40 -2.07
CA ALA A 28 -8.29 -22.72 -1.13
C ALA A 28 -7.09 -21.84 -1.30
N GLY A 29 -6.75 -21.65 -2.50
CA GLY A 29 -5.57 -20.86 -2.72
C GLY A 29 -5.73 -19.47 -2.21
N CYS A 30 -6.84 -18.93 -2.39
CA CYS A 30 -6.98 -17.58 -1.98
C CYS A 30 -6.86 -17.43 -0.51
N MET A 31 -7.31 -18.39 0.22
CA MET A 31 -7.20 -18.22 1.59
C MET A 31 -5.85 -18.03 2.05
N GLY A 32 -4.98 -18.75 1.53
CA GLY A 32 -3.63 -18.60 1.98
C GLY A 32 -3.16 -17.21 1.91
N GLY A 33 -3.57 -16.54 0.92
CA GLY A 33 -3.04 -15.23 0.77
C GLY A 33 -3.52 -14.30 1.79
N ASP A 34 -4.61 -14.56 2.33
CA ASP A 34 -5.05 -13.59 3.15
C ASP A 34 -4.35 -13.40 4.35
N ASP A 35 -3.70 -14.32 4.82
CA ASP A 35 -3.07 -14.04 6.00
C ASP A 35 -2.37 -12.81 6.02
N GLY A 36 -1.82 -12.40 5.09
CA GLY A 36 -1.14 -11.19 5.17
C GLY A 36 -2.08 -10.10 5.34
N GLY A 37 -3.20 -10.32 5.21
CA GLY A 37 -4.04 -9.37 5.12
C GLY A 37 -4.01 -8.23 5.73
N GLY A 38 -4.31 -7.99 6.36
CA GLY A 38 -4.28 -6.80 6.67
C GLY A 38 -4.65 -5.97 5.69
N GLY A 39 -4.44 -5.49 5.08
CA GLY A 39 -4.77 -4.45 4.29
C GLY A 39 -4.98 -4.77 2.90
N GLY A 40 -5.65 -5.51 2.54
CA GLY A 40 -5.93 -5.69 1.21
C GLY A 40 -4.77 -6.16 0.41
N ASP A 41 -3.93 -5.33 -0.04
CA ASP A 41 -2.84 -5.77 -0.88
C ASP A 41 -1.57 -5.92 -0.13
N GLY A 42 -1.57 -5.72 1.15
CA GLY A 42 -0.34 -5.92 1.89
C GLY A 42 0.59 -4.73 1.90
N ASN A 43 0.24 -3.66 1.27
CA ASN A 43 1.09 -2.50 1.21
C ASN A 43 0.50 -1.36 2.03
N THR A 44 0.03 -1.66 3.19
CA THR A 44 -0.58 -0.66 4.06
C THR A 44 0.22 -0.52 5.34
N VAL A 45 0.46 0.71 5.73
CA VAL A 45 1.09 1.03 7.01
C VAL A 45 0.03 1.74 7.84
N THR A 46 -0.18 1.25 9.04
CA THR A 46 -1.16 1.85 9.94
C THR A 46 -0.44 2.80 10.89
N MET A 47 -1.02 3.97 11.12
CA MET A 47 -0.44 4.93 12.02
C MET A 47 -1.19 4.87 13.33
N GLY A 48 -0.51 4.42 14.37
CA GLY A 48 -1.08 4.39 15.71
C GLY A 48 -0.83 5.71 16.38
N THR A 49 -0.87 5.73 17.70
CA THR A 49 -0.75 6.98 18.42
C THR A 49 0.60 7.65 18.19
N ARG A 50 1.68 6.89 18.14
CA ARG A 50 3.00 7.45 17.93
C ARG A 50 3.88 6.45 17.21
N GLU A 51 3.35 5.66 16.30
CA GLU A 51 4.16 4.65 15.65
C GLU A 51 3.57 4.33 14.31
N PHE A 52 4.42 3.85 13.40
CA PHE A 52 4.00 3.28 12.13
C PHE A 52 4.05 1.76 12.27
N GLN A 53 3.02 1.09 11.80
CA GLN A 53 2.95 -0.37 11.89
C GLN A 53 2.62 -0.96 10.55
N PRO A 54 3.49 -1.74 9.94
CA PRO A 54 4.82 -2.06 10.48
C PRO A 54 5.74 -0.86 10.35
N SER A 55 6.77 -0.82 11.13
CA SER A 55 7.72 0.27 11.02
C SER A 55 8.68 0.05 9.86
N SER A 56 8.67 -1.13 9.26
CA SER A 56 9.52 -1.43 8.14
C SER A 56 8.71 -2.28 7.17
N LEU A 57 8.63 -1.88 5.92
CA LEU A 57 7.83 -2.58 4.92
C LEU A 57 8.64 -2.70 3.64
N THR A 58 8.58 -3.87 3.01
CA THR A 58 9.27 -4.09 1.75
C THR A 58 8.25 -4.25 0.64
N VAL A 59 8.45 -3.51 -0.45
CA VAL A 59 7.57 -3.58 -1.59
C VAL A 59 8.42 -3.62 -2.86
N GLU A 60 7.80 -3.73 -4.01
CA GLU A 60 8.52 -3.76 -5.27
C GLU A 60 8.30 -2.48 -6.02
N THR A 61 9.17 -2.19 -6.98
CA THR A 61 9.03 -0.97 -7.77
C THR A 61 7.66 -0.94 -8.41
N GLY A 62 7.06 0.21 -8.43
CA GLY A 62 5.71 0.38 -8.97
C GLY A 62 4.62 0.18 -7.95
N ALA A 63 4.95 -0.23 -6.74
CA ALA A 63 3.93 -0.48 -5.74
C ALA A 63 3.48 0.81 -5.09
N THR A 64 2.22 0.85 -4.71
CA THR A 64 1.68 2.00 -3.99
C THR A 64 1.50 1.60 -2.53
N VAL A 65 2.04 2.40 -1.64
CA VAL A 65 1.90 2.18 -0.21
C VAL A 65 0.87 3.16 0.32
N THR A 66 0.00 2.68 1.18
CA THR A 66 -1.04 3.50 1.78
C THR A 66 -0.77 3.60 3.27
N TRP A 67 -0.76 4.80 3.80
CA TRP A 67 -0.64 5.03 5.24
C TRP A 67 -2.02 5.44 5.74
N GLU A 68 -2.54 4.69 6.70
CA GLU A 68 -3.87 4.94 7.23
C GLU A 68 -3.78 5.36 8.69
N ASN A 69 -4.44 6.42 9.05
CA ASN A 69 -4.39 6.89 10.42
C ASN A 69 -5.52 6.25 11.22
N ASP A 70 -5.13 5.30 12.07
CA ASP A 70 -6.07 4.57 12.89
C ASP A 70 -6.08 5.12 14.32
N SER A 71 -5.57 6.31 14.53
CA SER A 71 -5.52 6.90 15.84
C SER A 71 -6.42 8.12 15.90
N THR A 72 -6.45 8.78 17.06
CA THR A 72 -7.26 9.96 17.18
C THR A 72 -6.43 11.24 17.10
N VAL A 73 -5.15 11.12 16.75
CA VAL A 73 -4.30 12.31 16.62
C VAL A 73 -3.84 12.40 15.17
N GLY A 74 -3.53 13.61 14.74
CA GLY A 74 -3.05 13.81 13.38
C GLY A 74 -1.61 13.42 13.23
N HIS A 75 -1.25 12.94 12.06
CA HIS A 75 0.11 12.50 11.76
C HIS A 75 0.54 13.05 10.42
N THR A 76 1.82 12.94 10.11
CA THR A 76 2.32 13.19 8.75
C THR A 76 3.15 12.01 8.31
N VAL A 77 3.30 11.86 7.00
CA VAL A 77 4.27 10.96 6.41
C VAL A 77 5.21 11.89 5.67
N THR A 78 6.47 11.95 6.09
CA THR A 78 7.41 12.91 5.55
C THR A 78 8.75 12.22 5.35
N ALA A 79 9.23 12.19 4.12
CA ALA A 79 10.53 11.56 3.85
C ALA A 79 11.63 12.47 4.36
N TYR A 80 12.75 11.85 4.78
CA TYR A 80 13.95 12.62 5.04
C TYR A 80 14.63 12.90 3.71
N ASP A 81 15.09 14.14 3.52
CA ASP A 81 15.78 14.45 2.26
C ASP A 81 16.96 13.55 2.04
N ASP A 82 17.70 13.25 3.11
CA ASP A 82 18.86 12.39 2.98
C ASP A 82 18.53 10.93 3.19
N GLY A 83 17.30 10.58 3.37
CA GLY A 83 16.92 9.21 3.65
C GLY A 83 16.27 8.50 2.48
N ILE A 84 16.33 9.06 1.28
CA ILE A 84 15.75 8.41 0.11
C ILE A 84 16.85 8.21 -0.93
N PRO A 85 16.66 7.28 -1.88
CA PRO A 85 17.68 7.03 -2.88
C PRO A 85 17.91 8.25 -3.77
N GLU A 86 19.13 8.39 -4.23
CA GLU A 86 19.45 9.46 -5.11
C GLU A 86 18.63 9.33 -6.38
N GLY A 87 18.04 10.38 -6.84
CA GLY A 87 17.21 10.34 -8.04
C GLY A 87 15.77 9.94 -7.79
N ALA A 88 15.44 9.54 -6.58
CA ALA A 88 14.06 9.16 -6.29
C ALA A 88 13.22 10.40 -6.03
N ALA A 89 11.92 10.29 -6.29
CA ALA A 89 11.02 11.40 -6.04
C ALA A 89 10.82 11.59 -4.55
N TYR A 90 10.84 12.82 -4.11
CA TYR A 90 10.57 13.11 -2.71
C TYR A 90 9.08 12.92 -2.45
N PHE A 91 8.72 12.52 -1.24
CA PHE A 91 7.30 12.40 -0.90
C PHE A 91 7.03 12.90 0.52
N ALA A 92 5.88 13.47 0.68
CA ALA A 92 5.41 13.91 1.99
C ALA A 92 3.90 14.13 1.88
N SER A 93 3.20 13.81 2.97
CA SER A 93 1.78 14.09 2.98
C SER A 93 1.58 15.59 2.85
N GLY A 94 0.63 15.99 2.05
CA GLY A 94 0.43 17.40 1.73
C GLY A 94 1.08 17.84 0.43
N GLY A 95 1.89 16.98 -0.19
CA GLY A 95 2.44 17.31 -1.49
C GLY A 95 3.65 18.23 -1.47
N PHE A 96 4.37 18.29 -0.37
CA PHE A 96 5.54 19.15 -0.30
C PHE A 96 6.69 18.57 -1.11
N ASP A 97 7.61 19.43 -1.55
CA ASP A 97 8.70 19.01 -2.41
C ASP A 97 10.01 18.79 -1.67
N SER A 98 10.07 19.03 -0.41
CA SER A 98 11.29 18.84 0.35
C SER A 98 10.95 18.66 1.82
N GLU A 99 11.90 18.15 2.56
CA GLU A 99 11.71 17.98 3.99
C GLU A 99 11.52 19.33 4.65
N GLU A 100 12.26 20.34 4.22
CA GLU A 100 12.14 21.64 4.83
C GLU A 100 10.75 22.22 4.58
N ASP A 101 10.24 22.11 3.38
CA ASP A 101 8.93 22.63 3.09
C ASP A 101 7.86 21.91 3.89
N ALA A 102 8.02 20.59 4.05
CA ALA A 102 7.06 19.83 4.82
C ALA A 102 7.08 20.25 6.28
N ARG A 103 8.26 20.43 6.84
CA ARG A 103 8.34 20.82 8.24
C ARG A 103 7.73 22.20 8.48
N ASN A 104 7.85 23.06 7.50
CA ASN A 104 7.32 24.40 7.66
C ASN A 104 5.83 24.50 7.37
N GLY A 105 5.27 23.62 6.58
CA GLY A 105 3.90 23.74 6.16
C GLY A 105 2.96 22.61 6.53
N PHE A 106 3.40 21.66 7.34
CA PHE A 106 2.57 20.47 7.54
C PHE A 106 1.25 20.81 8.22
N THR A 107 1.17 21.86 9.01
CA THR A 107 -0.09 22.19 9.65
C THR A 107 -1.07 22.79 8.65
N SER A 108 -0.60 23.15 7.45
CA SER A 108 -1.48 23.75 6.45
C SER A 108 -1.84 22.77 5.36
N GLY A 109 -1.77 21.50 5.58
CA GLY A 109 -2.15 20.55 4.55
C GLY A 109 -1.46 19.22 4.64
N GLY A 110 -0.48 19.08 5.51
CA GLY A 110 0.24 17.82 5.61
C GLY A 110 -0.31 16.85 6.62
N LEU A 111 -1.24 17.29 7.47
CA LEU A 111 -1.74 16.40 8.49
C LEU A 111 -2.72 15.40 7.92
N ILE A 112 -2.53 14.15 8.31
CA ILE A 112 -3.44 13.07 7.98
C ILE A 112 -4.26 12.88 9.24
N GLU A 113 -5.51 13.30 9.20
CA GLU A 113 -6.33 13.27 10.40
C GLU A 113 -6.89 11.89 10.64
N SER A 114 -7.59 11.71 11.74
CA SER A 114 -8.16 10.42 12.08
C SER A 114 -9.00 9.89 10.94
N ASP A 115 -8.83 8.63 10.61
CA ASP A 115 -9.57 7.95 9.55
C ASP A 115 -9.21 8.43 8.14
N GLN A 116 -8.18 9.21 7.99
CA GLN A 116 -7.72 9.62 6.67
C GLN A 116 -6.48 8.82 6.29
N SER A 117 -6.07 8.91 5.03
CA SER A 117 -4.93 8.16 4.54
C SER A 117 -4.12 8.97 3.56
N PHE A 118 -2.91 8.50 3.27
CA PHE A 118 -2.00 9.10 2.31
C PHE A 118 -1.38 7.96 1.51
N GLU A 119 -1.19 8.16 0.21
CA GLU A 119 -0.62 7.14 -0.65
C GLU A 119 0.56 7.69 -1.41
N HIS A 120 1.51 6.81 -1.71
CA HIS A 120 2.63 7.18 -2.56
C HIS A 120 3.08 5.94 -3.33
N THR A 121 3.39 6.12 -4.61
CA THR A 121 3.86 5.03 -5.46
C THR A 121 5.36 5.14 -5.60
N PHE A 122 6.07 4.05 -5.33
CA PHE A 122 7.53 4.05 -5.33
C PHE A 122 8.04 3.48 -6.64
N GLU A 123 8.69 4.31 -7.45
CA GLU A 123 9.18 3.88 -8.75
C GLU A 123 10.66 3.54 -8.76
N THR A 124 11.39 3.94 -7.77
CA THR A 124 12.84 3.74 -7.74
C THR A 124 13.19 2.80 -6.60
N ALA A 125 13.98 1.77 -6.88
CA ALA A 125 14.39 0.82 -5.86
C ALA A 125 15.34 1.49 -4.87
N GLY A 126 15.33 1.04 -3.65
CA GLY A 126 16.19 1.57 -2.62
C GLY A 126 15.48 1.63 -1.29
N THR A 127 16.11 2.25 -0.32
CA THR A 127 15.56 2.35 1.03
C THR A 127 15.13 3.78 1.27
N TYR A 128 13.92 3.94 1.78
CA TYR A 128 13.34 5.25 2.02
C TYR A 128 13.03 5.37 3.50
N GLU A 129 13.59 6.38 4.16
CA GLU A 129 13.30 6.62 5.56
C GLU A 129 12.36 7.79 5.68
N TYR A 130 11.39 7.68 6.57
CA TYR A 130 10.40 8.74 6.72
C TYR A 130 10.01 8.86 8.19
N PHE A 131 9.25 9.88 8.52
CA PHE A 131 8.91 10.15 9.89
C PHE A 131 7.62 10.95 9.95
N CYS A 132 7.08 11.08 11.16
CA CYS A 132 5.93 11.92 11.43
C CYS A 132 6.43 13.18 12.10
N ILE A 133 6.18 14.33 11.51
CA ILE A 133 6.77 15.57 12.02
C ILE A 133 6.40 15.84 13.49
N PRO A 134 5.13 15.83 13.86
CA PRO A 134 4.80 16.15 15.24
C PRO A 134 5.26 15.12 16.26
N HIS A 135 5.62 13.92 15.83
CA HIS A 135 6.02 12.88 16.79
C HIS A 135 7.43 12.36 16.53
N GLU A 136 8.20 13.06 15.72
CA GLU A 136 9.55 12.59 15.42
C GLU A 136 10.37 12.46 16.70
N GLY A 137 10.23 13.41 17.59
CA GLY A 137 10.98 13.37 18.84
C GLY A 137 10.59 12.22 19.73
N GLN A 138 9.51 11.55 19.43
CA GLN A 138 9.08 10.40 20.21
C GLN A 138 9.37 9.10 19.47
N GLY A 139 10.12 9.17 18.40
CA GLY A 139 10.54 7.96 17.71
C GLY A 139 9.59 7.49 16.62
N MET A 140 8.67 8.32 16.17
CA MET A 140 7.73 7.88 15.14
C MET A 140 8.37 7.97 13.77
N THR A 141 9.11 6.94 13.40
CA THR A 141 9.81 6.86 12.11
C THR A 141 9.53 5.51 11.47
N GLY A 142 9.77 5.42 10.19
CA GLY A 142 9.56 4.18 9.47
C GLY A 142 10.49 4.06 8.27
N THR A 143 10.49 2.89 7.66
CA THR A 143 11.35 2.59 6.52
C THR A 143 10.56 1.80 5.49
N ILE A 144 10.66 2.21 4.23
CA ILE A 144 10.13 1.42 3.12
C ILE A 144 11.32 0.96 2.31
N THR A 145 11.42 -0.33 2.07
CA THR A 145 12.44 -0.87 1.20
C THR A 145 11.79 -1.25 -0.11
N VAL A 146 12.28 -0.71 -1.21
CA VAL A 146 11.70 -0.96 -2.52
C VAL A 146 12.68 -1.78 -3.30
N GLU A 147 12.26 -2.98 -3.72
CA GLU A 147 13.13 -3.89 -4.43
C GLU A 147 12.75 -3.89 -5.89
N SER A 148 13.74 -4.06 -6.75
CA SER A 148 13.46 -4.13 -8.16
C SER A 148 12.60 -5.34 -8.46
N SER A 149 11.61 -5.14 -9.31
CA SER A 149 10.79 -6.24 -9.72
C SER A 149 11.59 -7.20 -10.50
N SER A 150 11.50 -8.48 -10.19
CA SER A 150 12.34 -9.33 -10.94
C SER A 150 11.57 -9.78 -12.09
N GLU A 151 11.00 -9.81 -12.68
CA GLU A 151 10.43 -10.25 -13.78
C GLU A 151 10.90 -10.51 -14.70
#